data_8e6374a9bd9bf74e688c5752fd56a844
#
_entry.id   8e6374a9bd9bf74e688c5752fd56a844
#
_cell.length_a   1.000
_cell.length_b   1.000
_cell.length_c   1.000
_cell.angle_alpha   90.00
_cell.angle_beta   90.00
_cell.angle_gamma   90.00
#
_symmetry.space_group_name_H-M   'P 1'
#
loop_
_entity.id
_entity.type
_entity.pdbx_description
1 polymer ?
#
loop_
_entity_poly.entity_id
_entity_poly.type
_entity_poly.pdbx_seq_one_letter_code
_entity_poly.pdbx_strand_id
1 'polypeptide(L)'
;MELDILTAISPIDGRYRGKTETLADYFSEYALMKYRVLVEIEYFITLCEIPLPQLSGVDAAIFPQLRAIYKEFTTDDARRIKEIEKVTNHDVKAVEYFIKERFDAIGGLDSYKEFIHFGLTSQDIN
;
A
#
# COMPACT_ATOMS: atom_id res chain seq x y z
N MET A 1 -10.63 1.11 -27.60
CA MET A 1 -12.01 1.00 -27.06
C MET A 1 -11.97 1.35 -25.57
N GLU A 2 -12.96 2.09 -25.12
CA GLU A 2 -13.11 2.36 -23.71
C GLU A 2 -13.47 1.08 -22.93
N LEU A 3 -13.10 1.03 -21.67
CA LEU A 3 -13.39 -0.13 -20.81
C LEU A 3 -14.88 -0.13 -20.43
N ASP A 4 -15.59 -1.16 -20.87
CA ASP A 4 -16.94 -1.46 -20.42
C ASP A 4 -17.19 -2.97 -20.46
N ILE A 5 -18.43 -3.38 -20.16
CA ILE A 5 -18.79 -4.81 -20.13
C ILE A 5 -18.49 -5.53 -21.44
N LEU A 6 -18.70 -4.86 -22.57
CA LEU A 6 -18.50 -5.46 -23.90
C LEU A 6 -17.04 -5.46 -24.34
N THR A 7 -16.24 -4.56 -23.82
CA THR A 7 -14.83 -4.38 -24.20
C THR A 7 -13.85 -4.94 -23.16
N ALA A 8 -14.34 -5.47 -22.05
CA ALA A 8 -13.52 -6.16 -21.07
C ALA A 8 -12.78 -7.33 -21.74
N ILE A 9 -11.54 -7.57 -21.32
CA ILE A 9 -10.67 -8.59 -21.93
C ILE A 9 -11.26 -9.99 -21.78
N SER A 10 -12.06 -10.21 -20.74
CA SER A 10 -12.69 -11.50 -20.48
C SER A 10 -14.14 -11.32 -20.06
N PRO A 11 -15.06 -12.24 -20.45
CA PRO A 11 -16.42 -12.24 -19.92
C PRO A 11 -16.48 -12.33 -18.39
N ILE A 12 -15.47 -12.88 -17.75
CA ILE A 12 -15.38 -12.96 -16.28
C ILE A 12 -15.43 -11.56 -15.67
N ASP A 13 -14.71 -10.60 -16.26
CA ASP A 13 -14.67 -9.23 -15.77
C ASP A 13 -15.58 -8.28 -16.57
N GLY A 14 -16.34 -8.81 -17.49
CA GLY A 14 -17.38 -8.09 -18.23
C GLY A 14 -18.76 -8.57 -17.84
N ARG A 15 -19.33 -9.48 -18.66
CA ARG A 15 -20.67 -10.05 -18.50
C ARG A 15 -20.94 -10.57 -17.08
N TYR A 16 -19.95 -11.22 -16.46
CA TYR A 16 -20.09 -11.87 -15.16
C TYR A 16 -19.54 -11.05 -14.00
N ARG A 17 -19.17 -9.78 -14.23
CA ARG A 17 -18.60 -8.90 -13.19
C ARG A 17 -19.46 -8.90 -11.91
N GLY A 18 -20.78 -8.84 -12.04
CA GLY A 18 -21.69 -8.85 -10.88
C GLY A 18 -21.58 -10.10 -10.01
N LYS A 19 -21.08 -11.22 -10.56
CA LYS A 19 -20.89 -12.47 -9.81
C LYS A 19 -19.46 -12.62 -9.27
N THR A 20 -18.50 -11.91 -9.85
CA THR A 20 -17.07 -12.00 -9.52
C THR A 20 -16.56 -10.78 -8.77
N GLU A 21 -17.40 -9.79 -8.55
CA GLU A 21 -17.01 -8.48 -8.01
C GLU A 21 -16.27 -8.58 -6.67
N THR A 22 -16.65 -9.51 -5.81
CA THR A 22 -15.98 -9.72 -4.53
C THR A 22 -14.51 -10.12 -4.67
N LEU A 23 -14.13 -10.69 -5.82
CA LEU A 23 -12.75 -11.05 -6.10
C LEU A 23 -11.86 -9.82 -6.32
N ALA A 24 -12.46 -8.66 -6.63
CA ALA A 24 -11.69 -7.43 -6.80
C ALA A 24 -10.95 -7.03 -5.51
N ASP A 25 -11.47 -7.40 -4.35
CA ASP A 25 -10.82 -7.13 -3.06
C ASP A 25 -9.51 -7.92 -2.88
N TYR A 26 -9.25 -8.92 -3.73
CA TYR A 26 -8.09 -9.81 -3.63
C TYR A 26 -7.20 -9.79 -4.87
N PHE A 27 -7.77 -9.61 -6.07
CA PHE A 27 -7.04 -9.84 -7.34
C PHE A 27 -6.92 -8.60 -8.23
N SER A 28 -7.55 -7.49 -7.90
CA SER A 28 -7.42 -6.26 -8.67
C SER A 28 -6.09 -5.56 -8.40
N GLU A 29 -5.72 -4.60 -9.24
CA GLU A 29 -4.56 -3.74 -9.00
C GLU A 29 -4.72 -2.95 -7.68
N TYR A 30 -5.96 -2.52 -7.38
CA TYR A 30 -6.29 -1.92 -6.08
C TYR A 30 -5.90 -2.85 -4.92
N ALA A 31 -6.30 -4.12 -5.00
CA ALA A 31 -5.98 -5.10 -3.96
C ALA A 31 -4.47 -5.32 -3.84
N LEU A 32 -3.76 -5.41 -4.98
CA LEU A 32 -2.31 -5.56 -4.97
C LEU A 32 -1.64 -4.40 -4.22
N MET A 33 -2.06 -3.16 -4.47
CA MET A 33 -1.54 -1.99 -3.77
C MET A 33 -1.85 -2.03 -2.28
N LYS A 34 -3.09 -2.37 -1.93
CA LYS A 34 -3.51 -2.48 -0.53
C LYS A 34 -2.67 -3.51 0.23
N TYR A 35 -2.44 -4.68 -0.35
CA TYR A 35 -1.63 -5.72 0.28
C TYR A 35 -0.16 -5.35 0.37
N ARG A 36 0.37 -4.64 -0.62
CA ARG A 36 1.74 -4.10 -0.54
C ARG A 36 1.87 -3.11 0.62
N VAL A 37 0.89 -2.22 0.78
CA VAL A 37 0.87 -1.27 1.92
C VAL A 37 0.80 -2.04 3.24
N LEU A 38 -0.05 -3.07 3.33
CA LEU A 38 -0.16 -3.92 4.51
C LEU A 38 1.20 -4.54 4.88
N VAL A 39 1.89 -5.14 3.92
CA VAL A 39 3.19 -5.79 4.17
C VAL A 39 4.22 -4.76 4.64
N GLU A 40 4.29 -3.60 3.99
CA GLU A 40 5.23 -2.55 4.37
C GLU A 40 4.97 -2.01 5.77
N ILE A 41 3.72 -1.79 6.14
CA ILE A 41 3.35 -1.27 7.47
C ILE A 41 3.65 -2.31 8.55
N GLU A 42 3.23 -3.56 8.37
CA GLU A 42 3.50 -4.61 9.34
C GLU A 42 5.00 -4.88 9.49
N TYR A 43 5.75 -4.78 8.39
CA TYR A 43 7.21 -4.88 8.43
C TYR A 43 7.83 -3.74 9.25
N PHE A 44 7.39 -2.49 9.03
CA PHE A 44 7.87 -1.35 9.81
C PHE A 44 7.59 -1.53 11.30
N ILE A 45 6.38 -1.96 11.65
CA ILE A 45 6.00 -2.24 13.04
C ILE A 45 6.89 -3.34 13.63
N THR A 46 7.16 -4.38 12.85
CA THR A 46 8.05 -5.48 13.29
C THR A 46 9.46 -4.97 13.57
N LEU A 47 9.99 -4.07 12.75
CA LEU A 47 11.30 -3.44 13.02
C LEU A 47 11.29 -2.67 14.35
N CYS A 48 10.18 -2.01 14.69
CA CYS A 48 10.03 -1.34 15.97
C CYS A 48 10.00 -2.32 17.14
N GLU A 49 9.42 -3.49 16.93
CA GLU A 49 9.21 -4.52 17.96
C GLU A 49 10.43 -5.42 18.20
N ILE A 50 11.35 -5.57 17.24
CA ILE A 50 12.58 -6.39 17.37
C ILE A 50 13.37 -6.09 18.64
N PRO A 51 13.62 -4.89 19.20
CA PRO A 51 13.57 -3.52 18.69
C PRO A 51 14.83 -3.12 17.91
N LEU A 52 14.66 -2.54 16.76
CA LEU A 52 15.76 -1.93 16.02
C LEU A 52 16.16 -0.63 16.75
N PRO A 53 17.44 -0.45 17.13
CA PRO A 53 17.82 0.71 17.96
C PRO A 53 17.43 2.07 17.42
N GLN A 54 17.51 2.24 16.09
CA GLN A 54 17.15 3.49 15.42
C GLN A 54 15.65 3.83 15.50
N LEU A 55 14.82 2.83 15.82
CA LEU A 55 13.37 2.98 15.95
C LEU A 55 12.88 2.97 17.39
N SER A 56 13.80 3.01 18.36
CA SER A 56 13.46 2.96 19.79
C SER A 56 12.61 4.14 20.26
N GLY A 57 12.65 5.25 19.53
CA GLY A 57 11.84 6.44 19.84
C GLY A 57 10.39 6.36 19.33
N VAL A 58 10.03 5.31 18.58
CA VAL A 58 8.66 5.14 18.09
C VAL A 58 7.80 4.58 19.20
N ASP A 59 6.77 5.34 19.59
CA ASP A 59 5.82 4.91 20.62
C ASP A 59 4.84 3.88 20.02
N ALA A 60 4.71 2.71 20.66
CA ALA A 60 3.78 1.67 20.24
C ALA A 60 2.31 2.15 20.19
N ALA A 61 1.96 3.21 20.90
CA ALA A 61 0.64 3.82 20.85
C ALA A 61 0.25 4.32 19.45
N ILE A 62 1.22 4.53 18.55
CA ILE A 62 0.96 4.98 17.18
C ILE A 62 0.62 3.81 16.24
N PHE A 63 0.89 2.56 16.61
CA PHE A 63 0.69 1.42 15.74
C PHE A 63 -0.74 1.28 15.19
N PRO A 64 -1.81 1.52 15.96
CA PRO A 64 -3.16 1.51 15.40
C PRO A 64 -3.35 2.51 14.26
N GLN A 65 -2.74 3.70 14.34
CA GLN A 65 -2.80 4.69 13.27
C GLN A 65 -2.03 4.23 12.02
N LEU A 66 -0.90 3.56 12.20
CA LEU A 66 -0.15 2.99 11.08
C LEU A 66 -0.95 1.88 10.40
N ARG A 67 -1.58 1.01 11.17
CA ARG A 67 -2.43 -0.05 10.63
C ARG A 67 -3.66 0.49 9.91
N ALA A 68 -4.19 1.62 10.33
CA ALA A 68 -5.31 2.27 9.65
C ALA A 68 -4.96 2.64 8.20
N ILE A 69 -3.68 2.88 7.88
CA ILE A 69 -3.24 3.19 6.51
C ILE A 69 -3.68 2.09 5.53
N TYR A 70 -3.55 0.81 5.88
CA TYR A 70 -4.01 -0.26 5.01
C TYR A 70 -5.43 -0.73 5.33
N LYS A 71 -5.87 -0.67 6.58
CA LYS A 71 -7.23 -1.09 6.94
C LYS A 71 -8.30 -0.19 6.34
N GLU A 72 -8.01 1.09 6.23
CA GLU A 72 -8.90 2.11 5.67
C GLU A 72 -8.49 2.52 4.24
N PHE A 73 -7.69 1.70 3.57
CA PHE A 73 -7.22 1.96 2.22
C PHE A 73 -8.38 2.02 1.23
N THR A 74 -8.39 3.07 0.41
CA THR A 74 -9.47 3.33 -0.56
C THR A 74 -8.97 3.31 -2.00
N THR A 75 -9.91 3.35 -2.95
CA THR A 75 -9.56 3.49 -4.37
C THR A 75 -8.90 4.85 -4.65
N ASP A 76 -9.22 5.88 -3.88
CA ASP A 76 -8.54 7.18 -4.00
C ASP A 76 -7.08 7.09 -3.56
N ASP A 77 -6.79 6.30 -2.52
CA ASP A 77 -5.41 6.01 -2.13
C ASP A 77 -4.66 5.28 -3.24
N ALA A 78 -5.30 4.32 -3.88
CA ALA A 78 -4.72 3.62 -5.03
C ALA A 78 -4.45 4.59 -6.19
N ARG A 79 -5.35 5.52 -6.46
CA ARG A 79 -5.14 6.56 -7.47
C ARG A 79 -3.95 7.44 -7.14
N ARG A 80 -3.79 7.80 -5.86
CA ARG A 80 -2.62 8.57 -5.41
C ARG A 80 -1.32 7.82 -5.68
N ILE A 81 -1.28 6.53 -5.40
CA ILE A 81 -0.11 5.68 -5.70
C ILE A 81 0.18 5.70 -7.21
N LYS A 82 -0.84 5.61 -8.06
CA LYS A 82 -0.67 5.68 -9.52
C LYS A 82 -0.13 7.03 -9.97
N GLU A 83 -0.54 8.13 -9.35
CA GLU A 83 0.02 9.45 -9.63
C GLU A 83 1.50 9.53 -9.30
N ILE A 84 1.90 9.00 -8.14
CA ILE A 84 3.31 8.93 -7.73
C ILE A 84 4.10 8.06 -8.71
N GLU A 85 3.55 6.93 -9.12
CA GLU A 85 4.18 6.00 -10.07
C GLU A 85 4.51 6.68 -11.41
N LYS A 86 3.69 7.62 -11.87
CA LYS A 86 3.98 8.39 -13.10
C LYS A 86 5.30 9.16 -13.01
N VAL A 87 5.71 9.54 -11.82
CA VAL A 87 6.97 10.27 -11.59
C VAL A 87 8.12 9.31 -11.33
N THR A 88 7.89 8.28 -10.51
CA THR A 88 8.94 7.34 -10.10
C THR A 88 9.27 6.30 -11.16
N ASN A 89 8.32 5.99 -12.04
CA ASN A 89 8.38 4.88 -12.99
C ASN A 89 8.67 3.53 -12.32
N HIS A 90 8.24 3.37 -11.07
CA HIS A 90 8.45 2.15 -10.29
C HIS A 90 7.28 1.95 -9.33
N ASP A 91 6.58 0.84 -9.47
CA ASP A 91 5.34 0.57 -8.75
C ASP A 91 5.53 0.42 -7.24
N VAL A 92 6.53 -0.35 -6.82
CA VAL A 92 6.81 -0.55 -5.38
C VAL A 92 7.35 0.72 -4.74
N LYS A 93 8.19 1.47 -5.44
CA LYS A 93 8.70 2.75 -4.94
C LYS A 93 7.57 3.76 -4.75
N ALA A 94 6.55 3.73 -5.61
CA ALA A 94 5.37 4.57 -5.47
C ALA A 94 4.61 4.25 -4.18
N VAL A 95 4.50 2.97 -3.81
CA VAL A 95 3.91 2.54 -2.54
C VAL A 95 4.72 3.08 -1.36
N GLU A 96 6.05 2.99 -1.42
CA GLU A 96 6.94 3.52 -0.39
C GLU A 96 6.71 5.02 -0.18
N TYR A 97 6.66 5.81 -1.24
CA TYR A 97 6.42 7.25 -1.16
C TYR A 97 5.03 7.59 -0.65
N PHE A 98 4.02 6.80 -1.02
CA PHE A 98 2.67 6.96 -0.48
C PHE A 98 2.67 6.79 1.05
N ILE A 99 3.34 5.76 1.55
CA ILE A 99 3.42 5.51 3.00
C ILE A 99 4.16 6.67 3.69
N LYS A 100 5.22 7.20 3.08
CA LYS A 100 5.92 8.38 3.62
C LYS A 100 5.00 9.59 3.73
N GLU A 101 4.15 9.83 2.73
CA GLU A 101 3.13 10.89 2.79
C GLU A 101 2.17 10.68 3.97
N ARG A 102 1.75 9.43 4.20
CA ARG A 102 0.87 9.09 5.33
C ARG A 102 1.56 9.28 6.68
N PHE A 103 2.82 8.96 6.77
CA PHE A 103 3.62 9.21 7.97
C PHE A 103 3.71 10.71 8.26
N ASP A 104 3.89 11.52 7.23
CA ASP A 104 3.89 12.98 7.38
C ASP A 104 2.54 13.50 7.87
N ALA A 105 1.43 12.96 7.37
CA ALA A 105 0.08 13.34 7.78
C ALA A 105 -0.22 12.97 9.24
N ILE A 106 0.30 11.83 9.71
CA ILE A 106 0.16 11.42 11.12
C ILE A 106 1.00 12.33 12.01
N GLY A 107 2.22 12.69 11.57
CA GLY A 107 3.15 13.54 12.32
C GLY A 107 3.99 12.75 13.33
N GLY A 108 5.12 13.34 13.69
CA GLY A 108 6.04 12.76 14.68
C GLY A 108 6.90 11.60 14.18
N LEU A 109 6.83 11.26 12.89
CA LEU A 109 7.52 10.12 12.30
C LEU A 109 8.62 10.52 11.31
N ASP A 110 8.89 11.80 11.17
CA ASP A 110 9.82 12.31 10.15
C ASP A 110 11.21 11.66 10.22
N SER A 111 11.73 11.45 11.42
CA SER A 111 13.04 10.83 11.64
C SER A 111 13.08 9.34 11.30
N TYR A 112 11.91 8.71 11.09
CA TYR A 112 11.79 7.26 10.93
C TYR A 112 11.37 6.85 9.52
N LYS A 113 11.04 7.78 8.65
CA LYS A 113 10.53 7.49 7.30
C LYS A 113 11.47 6.65 6.44
N GLU A 114 12.78 6.81 6.62
CA GLU A 114 13.77 6.06 5.83
C GLU A 114 13.80 4.57 6.17
N PHE A 115 13.15 4.16 7.25
CA PHE A 115 13.01 2.75 7.61
C PHE A 115 11.81 2.06 6.96
N ILE A 116 10.97 2.80 6.24
CA ILE A 116 9.96 2.21 5.37
C ILE A 116 10.72 1.48 4.24
N HIS A 117 10.36 0.21 4.01
CA HIS A 117 11.03 -0.64 3.00
C HIS A 117 12.52 -0.92 3.31
N PHE A 118 12.94 -0.70 4.54
CA PHE A 118 14.34 -0.85 4.93
C PHE A 118 14.82 -2.30 4.79
N GLY A 119 15.87 -2.49 3.99
CA GLY A 119 16.44 -3.82 3.78
C GLY A 119 15.62 -4.75 2.89
N LEU A 120 14.53 -4.27 2.28
CA LEU A 120 13.67 -5.06 1.39
C LEU A 120 13.97 -4.78 -0.08
N THR A 121 13.64 -5.76 -0.91
CA THR A 121 13.54 -5.60 -2.35
C THR A 121 12.07 -5.68 -2.78
N SER A 122 11.79 -5.34 -4.05
CA SER A 122 10.41 -5.43 -4.58
C SER A 122 9.83 -6.84 -4.46
N GLN A 123 10.67 -7.87 -4.60
CA GLN A 123 10.21 -9.26 -4.51
C GLN A 123 9.69 -9.65 -3.13
N ASP A 124 10.20 -9.00 -2.08
CA ASP A 124 9.81 -9.33 -0.71
C ASP A 124 8.36 -8.94 -0.40
N ILE A 125 7.80 -7.97 -1.13
CA ILE A 125 6.43 -7.50 -0.91
C ILE A 125 5.46 -7.89 -2.04
N ASN A 126 5.95 -8.48 -3.11
CA ASN A 126 5.13 -9.05 -4.16
C ASN A 126 4.72 -10.46 -3.78
#